data_35263f473536e368325fb2f3c95aa540
#
_entry.id   35263f473536e368325fb2f3c95aa540
#
_cell.length_a   1.000
_cell.length_b   1.000
_cell.length_c   1.000
_cell.angle_alpha   90.00
_cell.angle_beta   90.00
_cell.angle_gamma   90.00
#
_symmetry.space_group_name_H-M   'P 1'
#
loop_
_entity.id
_entity.type
_entity.pdbx_description
1 polymer ?
#
loop_
_entity_poly.entity_id
_entity_poly.type
_entity_poly.pdbx_seq_one_letter_code
_entity_poly.pdbx_strand_id
1 'polypeptide(L)'
;MKIGYFLGSFDPPHIGHMHLVAQALTVMDLVVLVPTMQNPWKEEKATDFELRVKMCEKAIEPFGDKVRVFSIESELEPPYYSYKTLKKINETRQNDELYILCGNDVYGEMHNWKNSEWIFQHFSALPISRNVIRVSSTLVRNKAKLNLELYPYVPETVKQIIKENNLYQ
;
A
#
# COMPACT_ATOMS: atom_id res chain seq x y z
N MET A 1 14.14 -3.60 15.21
CA MET A 1 13.97 -4.09 13.83
C MET A 1 13.80 -2.91 12.88
N LYS A 2 14.20 -3.08 11.62
CA LYS A 2 13.89 -2.11 10.55
C LYS A 2 12.57 -2.49 9.90
N ILE A 3 11.54 -1.67 10.10
CA ILE A 3 10.19 -1.96 9.62
C ILE A 3 9.80 -0.92 8.57
N GLY A 4 9.49 -1.36 7.37
CA GLY A 4 9.03 -0.51 6.27
C GLY A 4 7.51 -0.55 6.13
N TYR A 5 6.85 0.60 6.27
CA TYR A 5 5.40 0.75 6.08
C TYR A 5 5.10 1.30 4.71
N PHE A 6 4.31 0.56 3.96
CA PHE A 6 3.87 0.93 2.62
C PHE A 6 2.39 1.29 2.64
N LEU A 7 2.10 2.60 2.73
CA LEU A 7 0.75 3.13 2.72
C LEU A 7 0.23 3.26 1.28
N GLY A 8 -0.99 2.81 1.04
CA GLY A 8 -1.58 2.90 -0.30
C GLY A 8 -3.03 2.45 -0.36
N SER A 9 -3.74 2.86 -1.41
CA SER A 9 -5.13 2.42 -1.62
C SER A 9 -5.21 0.94 -1.98
N PHE A 10 -4.23 0.40 -2.70
CA PHE A 10 -4.18 -0.99 -3.19
C PHE A 10 -5.50 -1.44 -3.83
N ASP A 11 -5.95 -0.70 -4.82
CA ASP A 11 -7.25 -0.87 -5.47
C ASP A 11 -7.14 -1.15 -6.97
N PRO A 12 -6.67 -2.34 -7.39
CA PRO A 12 -6.11 -3.43 -6.58
C PRO A 12 -4.60 -3.30 -6.32
N PRO A 13 -4.02 -4.14 -5.42
CA PRO A 13 -2.58 -4.37 -5.39
C PRO A 13 -2.15 -5.04 -6.71
N HIS A 14 -0.95 -4.70 -7.18
CA HIS A 14 -0.42 -5.15 -8.48
C HIS A 14 1.07 -5.48 -8.41
N ILE A 15 1.61 -6.07 -9.48
CA ILE A 15 3.02 -6.50 -9.51
C ILE A 15 4.02 -5.36 -9.25
N GLY A 16 3.68 -4.12 -9.59
CA GLY A 16 4.51 -2.96 -9.25
C GLY A 16 4.63 -2.73 -7.74
N HIS A 17 3.55 -2.96 -6.97
CA HIS A 17 3.61 -2.95 -5.51
C HIS A 17 4.45 -4.10 -4.97
N MET A 18 4.29 -5.31 -5.52
CA MET A 18 5.06 -6.49 -5.10
C MET A 18 6.55 -6.34 -5.38
N HIS A 19 6.90 -5.71 -6.50
CA HIS A 19 8.29 -5.39 -6.84
C HIS A 19 8.91 -4.40 -5.83
N LEU A 20 8.16 -3.36 -5.44
CA LEU A 20 8.59 -2.41 -4.40
C LEU A 20 8.81 -3.12 -3.07
N VAL A 21 7.90 -4.01 -2.67
CA VAL A 21 8.03 -4.85 -1.47
C VAL A 21 9.31 -5.70 -1.54
N ALA A 22 9.55 -6.38 -2.66
CA ALA A 22 10.75 -7.21 -2.83
C ALA A 22 12.05 -6.39 -2.72
N GLN A 23 12.08 -5.19 -3.29
CA GLN A 23 13.23 -4.28 -3.14
C GLN A 23 13.41 -3.82 -1.69
N ALA A 24 12.32 -3.43 -1.01
CA ALA A 24 12.38 -3.01 0.39
C ALA A 24 12.94 -4.10 1.30
N LEU A 25 12.59 -5.36 1.07
CA LEU A 25 13.08 -6.51 1.85
C LEU A 25 14.59 -6.75 1.73
N THR A 26 15.29 -6.11 0.80
CA THR A 26 16.77 -6.17 0.75
C THR A 26 17.43 -5.40 1.89
N VAL A 27 16.72 -4.47 2.52
CA VAL A 27 17.23 -3.57 3.57
C VAL A 27 16.32 -3.47 4.80
N MET A 28 15.10 -4.03 4.74
CA MET A 28 14.14 -4.09 5.85
C MET A 28 14.02 -5.51 6.41
N ASP A 29 13.84 -5.62 7.72
CA ASP A 29 13.56 -6.89 8.39
C ASP A 29 12.11 -7.34 8.17
N LEU A 30 11.20 -6.36 8.10
CA LEU A 30 9.76 -6.56 7.91
C LEU A 30 9.19 -5.45 7.00
N VAL A 31 8.32 -5.80 6.09
CA VAL A 31 7.51 -4.86 5.31
C VAL A 31 6.05 -5.01 5.69
N VAL A 32 5.36 -3.89 5.91
CA VAL A 32 3.95 -3.86 6.28
C VAL A 32 3.16 -3.04 5.26
N LEU A 33 2.25 -3.69 4.54
CA LEU A 33 1.28 -2.98 3.70
C LEU A 33 0.19 -2.40 4.60
N VAL A 34 -0.09 -1.12 4.41
CA VAL A 34 -1.14 -0.40 5.16
C VAL A 34 -2.18 0.12 4.17
N PRO A 35 -3.24 -0.65 3.89
CA PRO A 35 -4.34 -0.19 3.04
C PRO A 35 -5.02 1.02 3.67
N THR A 36 -5.24 2.08 2.87
CA THR A 36 -5.94 3.29 3.33
C THR A 36 -7.45 3.13 3.18
N MET A 37 -8.22 3.55 4.20
CA MET A 37 -9.69 3.50 4.16
C MET A 37 -10.23 4.31 2.98
N GLN A 38 -9.83 5.58 2.92
CA GLN A 38 -10.15 6.49 1.84
C GLN A 38 -9.01 7.48 1.66
N ASN A 39 -8.56 7.66 0.43
CA ASN A 39 -7.62 8.72 0.14
C ASN A 39 -8.37 10.07 0.22
N PRO A 40 -8.04 10.97 1.16
CA PRO A 40 -8.77 12.23 1.35
C PRO A 40 -8.69 13.18 0.15
N TRP A 41 -7.80 12.89 -0.80
CA TRP A 41 -7.57 13.69 -2.01
C TRP A 41 -8.24 13.09 -3.26
N LYS A 42 -8.94 11.92 -3.13
CA LYS A 42 -9.65 11.29 -4.25
C LYS A 42 -11.15 11.35 -4.01
N GLU A 43 -11.87 11.88 -5.00
CA GLU A 43 -13.34 11.93 -5.00
C GLU A 43 -13.97 10.57 -5.33
N GLU A 44 -13.26 9.73 -6.11
CA GLU A 44 -13.77 8.40 -6.49
C GLU A 44 -13.81 7.47 -5.28
N LYS A 45 -14.98 6.84 -5.10
CA LYS A 45 -15.15 5.79 -4.09
C LYS A 45 -14.28 4.59 -4.45
N ALA A 46 -13.35 4.24 -3.56
CA ALA A 46 -12.56 3.03 -3.69
C ALA A 46 -13.43 1.78 -3.53
N THR A 47 -12.91 0.64 -4.01
CA THR A 47 -13.45 -0.68 -3.68
C THR A 47 -13.54 -0.85 -2.16
N ASP A 48 -14.49 -1.66 -1.71
CA ASP A 48 -14.67 -1.97 -0.29
C ASP A 48 -13.33 -2.27 0.42
N PHE A 49 -13.18 -1.72 1.63
CA PHE A 49 -11.92 -1.79 2.36
C PHE A 49 -11.50 -3.23 2.65
N GLU A 50 -12.43 -4.06 3.11
CA GLU A 50 -12.15 -5.46 3.46
C GLU A 50 -11.71 -6.28 2.23
N LEU A 51 -12.30 -6.00 1.06
CA LEU A 51 -11.87 -6.63 -0.20
C LEU A 51 -10.45 -6.21 -0.58
N ARG A 52 -10.08 -4.95 -0.36
CA ARG A 52 -8.72 -4.48 -0.63
C ARG A 52 -7.70 -5.06 0.35
N VAL A 53 -8.06 -5.18 1.62
CA VAL A 53 -7.25 -5.90 2.63
C VAL A 53 -7.05 -7.36 2.20
N LYS A 54 -8.11 -8.08 1.85
CA LYS A 54 -8.05 -9.46 1.37
C LYS A 54 -7.17 -9.61 0.13
N MET A 55 -7.28 -8.68 -0.83
CA MET A 55 -6.41 -8.69 -2.02
C MET A 55 -4.94 -8.47 -1.64
N CYS A 56 -4.64 -7.59 -0.68
CA CYS A 56 -3.28 -7.39 -0.19
C CYS A 56 -2.74 -8.65 0.50
N GLU A 57 -3.51 -9.29 1.37
CA GLU A 57 -3.13 -10.54 2.05
C GLU A 57 -2.78 -11.64 1.04
N LYS A 58 -3.61 -11.79 0.00
CA LYS A 58 -3.37 -12.75 -1.08
C LYS A 58 -2.15 -12.39 -1.95
N ALA A 59 -1.91 -11.11 -2.18
CA ALA A 59 -0.77 -10.67 -2.97
C ALA A 59 0.57 -10.93 -2.28
N ILE A 60 0.61 -10.88 -0.94
CA ILE A 60 1.84 -11.02 -0.18
C ILE A 60 2.16 -12.47 0.24
N GLU A 61 1.27 -13.43 0.04
CA GLU A 61 1.49 -14.85 0.42
C GLU A 61 2.89 -15.39 0.02
N PRO A 62 3.45 -15.07 -1.16
CA PRO A 62 4.77 -15.56 -1.55
C PRO A 62 5.93 -15.05 -0.69
N PHE A 63 5.74 -14.00 0.08
CA PHE A 63 6.78 -13.39 0.92
C PHE A 63 6.86 -13.99 2.35
N GLY A 64 5.90 -14.83 2.72
CA GLY A 64 5.82 -15.44 4.05
C GLY A 64 5.77 -14.40 5.18
N ASP A 65 6.41 -14.72 6.31
CA ASP A 65 6.38 -13.87 7.52
C ASP A 65 7.11 -12.53 7.40
N LYS A 66 7.84 -12.30 6.31
CA LYS A 66 8.58 -11.06 6.07
C LYS A 66 7.69 -9.91 5.58
N VAL A 67 6.45 -10.20 5.21
CA VAL A 67 5.48 -9.18 4.78
C VAL A 67 4.15 -9.41 5.48
N ARG A 68 3.53 -8.33 5.95
CA ARG A 68 2.24 -8.36 6.62
C ARG A 68 1.31 -7.29 6.07
N VAL A 69 0.02 -7.45 6.27
CA VAL A 69 -0.99 -6.41 6.05
C VAL A 69 -1.46 -5.91 7.40
N PHE A 70 -1.63 -4.60 7.53
CA PHE A 70 -2.10 -3.96 8.74
C PHE A 70 -3.28 -3.04 8.42
N SER A 71 -4.47 -3.47 8.78
CA SER A 71 -5.74 -2.77 8.51
C SER A 71 -6.07 -1.68 9.54
N ILE A 72 -5.06 -1.02 10.09
CA ILE A 72 -5.15 -0.08 11.22
C ILE A 72 -6.09 1.10 10.96
N GLU A 73 -6.29 1.49 9.69
CA GLU A 73 -7.18 2.61 9.38
C GLU A 73 -8.65 2.31 9.64
N SER A 74 -9.04 1.03 9.75
CA SER A 74 -10.39 0.66 10.21
C SER A 74 -10.70 1.08 11.65
N GLU A 75 -9.66 1.34 12.46
CA GLU A 75 -9.76 1.80 13.85
C GLU A 75 -9.73 3.33 13.98
N LEU A 76 -9.57 4.05 12.86
CA LEU A 76 -9.41 5.50 12.86
C LEU A 76 -10.68 6.21 12.40
N GLU A 77 -10.87 7.44 12.90
CA GLU A 77 -11.93 8.33 12.44
C GLU A 77 -11.47 9.21 11.26
N PRO A 78 -12.34 9.47 10.28
CA PRO A 78 -12.03 10.37 9.19
C PRO A 78 -11.69 11.81 9.70
N PRO A 79 -10.99 12.60 8.93
CA PRO A 79 -10.34 12.26 7.65
C PRO A 79 -9.09 11.41 7.85
N TYR A 80 -8.88 10.45 6.95
CA TYR A 80 -7.79 9.46 7.02
C TYR A 80 -6.47 10.04 6.49
N TYR A 81 -5.88 10.97 7.23
CA TYR A 81 -4.55 11.49 6.92
C TYR A 81 -3.47 10.50 7.35
N SER A 82 -2.46 10.30 6.51
CA SER A 82 -1.30 9.43 6.81
C SER A 82 -0.67 9.70 8.18
N TYR A 83 -0.67 10.95 8.63
CA TYR A 83 -0.21 11.33 9.97
C TYR A 83 -0.94 10.56 11.10
N LYS A 84 -2.27 10.39 11.02
CA LYS A 84 -3.02 9.67 12.06
C LYS A 84 -2.63 8.19 12.10
N THR A 85 -2.52 7.59 10.92
CA THR A 85 -2.11 6.20 10.74
C THR A 85 -0.70 5.96 11.30
N LEU A 86 0.25 6.81 10.92
CA LEU A 86 1.64 6.74 11.36
C LEU A 86 1.77 7.00 12.87
N LYS A 87 0.98 7.91 13.42
CA LYS A 87 0.95 8.16 14.87
C LYS A 87 0.51 6.92 15.64
N LYS A 88 -0.56 6.28 15.21
CA LYS A 88 -1.06 5.04 15.81
C LYS A 88 -0.03 3.90 15.72
N ILE A 89 0.67 3.78 14.59
CA ILE A 89 1.77 2.82 14.42
C ILE A 89 2.90 3.11 15.42
N ASN A 90 3.34 4.36 15.52
CA ASN A 90 4.45 4.73 16.40
C ASN A 90 4.17 4.43 17.88
N GLU A 91 2.92 4.57 18.33
CA GLU A 91 2.51 4.25 19.70
C GLU A 91 2.80 2.78 20.08
N THR A 92 2.79 1.87 19.11
CA THR A 92 2.98 0.43 19.32
C THR A 92 4.40 -0.08 19.00
N ARG A 93 5.29 0.78 18.45
CA ARG A 93 6.59 0.38 17.88
C ARG A 93 7.76 1.26 18.28
N GLN A 94 7.77 1.75 19.51
CA GLN A 94 8.76 2.74 20.02
C GLN A 94 10.22 2.26 20.00
N ASN A 95 10.48 0.96 19.94
CA ASN A 95 11.83 0.38 19.96
C ASN A 95 12.31 -0.06 18.56
N ASP A 96 11.54 0.20 17.52
CA ASP A 96 11.86 -0.17 16.14
C ASP A 96 12.32 1.03 15.32
N GLU A 97 13.13 0.79 14.31
CA GLU A 97 13.45 1.78 13.27
C GLU A 97 12.33 1.79 12.23
N LEU A 98 11.58 2.88 12.15
CA LEU A 98 10.38 2.97 11.34
C LEU A 98 10.65 3.71 10.03
N TYR A 99 10.27 3.09 8.92
CA TYR A 99 10.45 3.64 7.58
C TYR A 99 9.11 3.74 6.85
N ILE A 100 8.95 4.81 6.06
CA ILE A 100 7.86 4.94 5.09
C ILE A 100 8.41 4.55 3.72
N LEU A 101 7.86 3.49 3.13
CA LEU A 101 8.20 3.05 1.79
C LEU A 101 7.33 3.81 0.78
N CYS A 102 7.93 4.44 -0.18
CA CYS A 102 7.19 5.23 -1.17
C CYS A 102 7.91 5.26 -2.53
N GLY A 103 7.19 5.59 -3.59
CA GLY A 103 7.83 5.94 -4.86
C GLY A 103 8.48 7.33 -4.80
N ASN A 104 9.40 7.61 -5.72
CA ASN A 104 10.07 8.92 -5.79
C ASN A 104 9.09 10.09 -5.97
N ASP A 105 7.98 9.87 -6.67
CA ASP A 105 6.89 10.82 -6.84
C ASP A 105 6.25 11.20 -5.51
N VAL A 106 5.89 10.20 -4.71
CA VAL A 106 5.31 10.40 -3.37
C VAL A 106 6.32 11.03 -2.42
N TYR A 107 7.59 10.61 -2.47
CA TYR A 107 8.65 11.19 -1.64
C TYR A 107 8.76 12.71 -1.82
N GLY A 108 8.70 13.18 -3.07
CA GLY A 108 8.74 14.62 -3.37
C GLY A 108 7.58 15.42 -2.77
N GLU A 109 6.42 14.77 -2.55
CA GLU A 109 5.22 15.40 -2.02
C GLU A 109 5.04 15.26 -0.49
N MET A 110 5.85 14.42 0.17
CA MET A 110 5.66 14.10 1.61
C MET A 110 5.80 15.32 2.53
N HIS A 111 6.58 16.32 2.16
CA HIS A 111 6.72 17.56 2.94
C HIS A 111 5.43 18.40 2.94
N ASN A 112 4.51 18.18 1.99
CA ASN A 112 3.20 18.81 1.94
C ASN A 112 2.14 18.02 2.75
N TRP A 113 2.50 16.86 3.30
CA TRP A 113 1.56 16.08 4.10
C TRP A 113 1.23 16.78 5.42
N LYS A 114 0.04 16.56 5.91
CA LYS A 114 -0.38 17.09 7.21
C LYS A 114 0.57 16.60 8.30
N ASN A 115 1.09 17.54 9.11
CA ASN A 115 2.06 17.27 10.18
C ASN A 115 3.34 16.55 9.69
N SER A 116 3.83 16.89 8.50
CA SER A 116 5.03 16.31 7.89
C SER A 116 6.27 16.40 8.80
N GLU A 117 6.44 17.50 9.55
CA GLU A 117 7.54 17.64 10.52
C GLU A 117 7.52 16.52 11.56
N TRP A 118 6.35 16.25 12.16
CA TRP A 118 6.21 15.14 13.11
C TRP A 118 6.53 13.79 12.45
N ILE A 119 6.06 13.59 11.21
CA ILE A 119 6.32 12.35 10.47
C ILE A 119 7.82 12.14 10.31
N PHE A 120 8.57 13.14 9.84
CA PHE A 120 10.03 13.03 9.63
C PHE A 120 10.85 12.96 10.92
N GLN A 121 10.30 13.37 12.06
CA GLN A 121 10.93 13.16 13.37
C GLN A 121 10.85 11.70 13.85
N HIS A 122 9.83 10.94 13.42
CA HIS A 122 9.56 9.58 13.91
C HIS A 122 9.76 8.49 12.86
N PHE A 123 9.75 8.84 11.58
CA PHE A 123 9.91 7.92 10.46
C PHE A 123 10.96 8.42 9.48
N SER A 124 11.81 7.50 9.03
CA SER A 124 12.66 7.75 7.87
C SER A 124 11.90 7.43 6.59
N ALA A 125 12.01 8.26 5.55
CA ALA A 125 11.44 7.94 4.24
C ALA A 125 12.44 7.14 3.41
N LEU A 126 12.01 6.04 2.81
CA LEU A 126 12.78 5.24 1.87
C LEU A 126 12.12 5.29 0.49
N PRO A 127 12.59 6.19 -0.40
CA PRO A 127 12.10 6.22 -1.76
C PRO A 127 12.63 5.02 -2.55
N ILE A 128 11.74 4.32 -3.24
CA ILE A 128 12.07 3.16 -4.07
C ILE A 128 11.67 3.47 -5.51
N SER A 129 12.60 3.26 -6.43
CA SER A 129 12.37 3.53 -7.86
C SER A 129 11.35 2.55 -8.46
N ARG A 130 10.33 3.10 -9.15
CA ARG A 130 9.31 2.32 -9.88
C ARG A 130 9.70 2.07 -11.35
N ASN A 131 10.92 2.41 -11.77
CA ASN A 131 11.30 2.49 -13.18
C ASN A 131 11.29 1.15 -13.93
N VAL A 132 11.24 0.02 -13.24
CA VAL A 132 11.33 -1.32 -13.84
C VAL A 132 9.97 -1.86 -14.27
N ILE A 133 8.89 -1.54 -13.55
CA ILE A 133 7.55 -2.09 -13.82
C ILE A 133 6.52 -0.96 -13.94
N ARG A 134 6.09 -0.70 -15.17
CA ARG A 134 5.08 0.34 -15.49
C ARG A 134 3.67 -0.22 -15.36
N VAL A 135 3.19 -0.40 -14.13
CA VAL A 135 1.83 -0.83 -13.83
C VAL A 135 1.21 0.12 -12.81
N SER A 136 -0.08 0.40 -12.95
CA SER A 136 -0.86 1.16 -11.98
C SER A 136 -2.21 0.49 -11.71
N SER A 137 -2.79 0.74 -10.55
CA SER A 137 -4.15 0.25 -10.24
C SER A 137 -5.18 0.76 -11.26
N THR A 138 -5.02 1.99 -11.76
CA THR A 138 -5.88 2.54 -12.82
C THR A 138 -5.80 1.72 -14.11
N LEU A 139 -4.60 1.32 -14.53
CA LEU A 139 -4.44 0.44 -15.69
C LEU A 139 -5.16 -0.88 -15.48
N VAL A 140 -5.02 -1.48 -14.31
CA VAL A 140 -5.68 -2.76 -13.98
C VAL A 140 -7.19 -2.62 -13.99
N ARG A 141 -7.74 -1.57 -13.36
CA ARG A 141 -9.19 -1.32 -13.37
C ARG A 141 -9.73 -1.10 -14.79
N ASN A 142 -9.02 -0.35 -15.62
CA ASN A 142 -9.42 -0.14 -17.01
C ASN A 142 -9.43 -1.45 -17.82
N LYS A 143 -8.43 -2.31 -17.60
CA LYS A 143 -8.41 -3.64 -18.23
C LYS A 143 -9.58 -4.51 -17.77
N ALA A 144 -9.90 -4.49 -16.47
CA ALA A 144 -11.04 -5.22 -15.92
C ALA A 144 -12.36 -4.77 -16.55
N LYS A 145 -12.59 -3.45 -16.66
CA LYS A 145 -13.77 -2.87 -17.34
C LYS A 145 -13.94 -3.36 -18.77
N LEU A 146 -12.85 -3.59 -19.47
CA LEU A 146 -12.84 -4.06 -20.85
C LEU A 146 -12.79 -5.59 -20.96
N ASN A 147 -12.94 -6.32 -19.86
CA ASN A 147 -12.79 -7.78 -19.80
C ASN A 147 -11.49 -8.32 -20.41
N LEU A 148 -10.41 -7.53 -20.33
CA LEU A 148 -9.10 -7.93 -20.81
C LEU A 148 -8.35 -8.77 -19.76
N GLU A 149 -7.34 -9.53 -20.24
CA GLU A 149 -6.51 -10.34 -19.35
C GLU A 149 -5.74 -9.46 -18.34
N LEU A 150 -5.79 -9.83 -17.08
CA LEU A 150 -5.16 -9.12 -15.95
C LEU A 150 -3.79 -9.68 -15.58
N TYR A 151 -3.46 -10.91 -16.00
CA TYR A 151 -2.12 -11.45 -15.87
C TYR A 151 -1.22 -10.84 -16.97
N PRO A 152 0.03 -10.44 -16.71
CA PRO A 152 0.76 -10.55 -15.44
C PRO A 152 0.67 -9.29 -14.53
N TYR A 153 -0.30 -8.41 -14.73
CA TYR A 153 -0.37 -7.11 -14.02
C TYR A 153 -0.71 -7.26 -12.54
N VAL A 154 -1.43 -8.32 -12.18
CA VAL A 154 -1.76 -8.67 -10.79
C VAL A 154 -1.42 -10.14 -10.53
N PRO A 155 -1.14 -10.52 -9.26
CA PRO A 155 -1.05 -11.92 -8.88
C PRO A 155 -2.34 -12.69 -9.23
N GLU A 156 -2.23 -13.98 -9.56
CA GLU A 156 -3.38 -14.79 -9.95
C GLU A 156 -4.45 -14.85 -8.84
N THR A 157 -4.03 -14.88 -7.57
CA THR A 157 -4.91 -14.83 -6.41
C THR A 157 -5.73 -13.53 -6.33
N VAL A 158 -5.14 -12.40 -6.69
CA VAL A 158 -5.83 -11.09 -6.76
C VAL A 158 -6.79 -11.07 -7.94
N LYS A 159 -6.38 -11.56 -9.11
CA LYS A 159 -7.24 -11.70 -10.30
C LYS A 159 -8.49 -12.52 -9.99
N GLN A 160 -8.35 -13.60 -9.23
CA GLN A 160 -9.48 -14.43 -8.82
C GLN A 160 -10.48 -13.63 -7.98
N ILE A 161 -10.01 -12.87 -6.97
CA ILE A 161 -10.89 -12.01 -6.14
C ILE A 161 -11.63 -10.98 -7.00
N ILE A 162 -10.93 -10.33 -7.94
CA ILE A 162 -11.53 -9.36 -8.86
C ILE A 162 -12.70 -10.00 -9.63
N LYS A 163 -12.50 -11.21 -10.17
CA LYS A 163 -13.52 -11.93 -10.94
C LYS A 163 -14.69 -12.39 -10.08
N GLU A 164 -14.42 -13.02 -8.93
CA GLU A 164 -15.45 -13.54 -8.03
C GLU A 164 -16.38 -12.47 -7.48
N ASN A 165 -15.88 -11.24 -7.31
CA ASN A 165 -16.65 -10.12 -6.75
C ASN A 165 -17.08 -9.10 -7.82
N ASN A 166 -16.90 -9.40 -9.12
CA ASN A 166 -17.24 -8.51 -10.24
C ASN A 166 -16.70 -7.08 -10.05
N LEU A 167 -15.45 -6.96 -9.56
CA LEU A 167 -14.85 -5.66 -9.30
C LEU A 167 -14.46 -4.95 -10.60
N TYR A 168 -14.58 -3.62 -10.59
CA TYR A 168 -14.16 -2.74 -11.69
C TYR A 168 -14.91 -2.93 -13.01
N GLN A 169 -16.12 -3.48 -13.00
CA GLN A 169 -16.97 -3.65 -14.18
C GLN A 169 -17.87 -2.43 -14.43
#